data_4877f8b437db8fc39429683a169b94dc
#
_entry.id   4877f8b437db8fc39429683a169b94dc
#
_cell.length_a   1.000
_cell.length_b   1.000
_cell.length_c   1.000
_cell.angle_alpha   90.00
_cell.angle_beta   90.00
_cell.angle_gamma   90.00
#
_symmetry.space_group_name_H-M   'P 1'
#
loop_
_entity.id
_entity.type
_entity.pdbx_description
1 polymer ?
#
loop_
_entity_poly.entity_id
_entity_poly.type
_entity_poly.pdbx_seq_one_letter_code
_entity_poly.pdbx_strand_id
1 'polypeptide(L)'
;MLTSDSKGIQKFILDRITQIHEEIVYHDPEHRELGEEPEQLMKQLNTKLTPEDQQLLDRFDCARMEQMNRQDELIYSEALMDGIMFGYWVALVGRGVGKIVV
;
A
#
# COMPACT_ATOMS: atom_id res chain seq x y z
N MET A 1 -0.26 -18.66 -17.72
CA MET A 1 -0.31 -17.21 -17.63
C MET A 1 0.84 -16.60 -18.41
N LEU A 2 0.57 -15.56 -19.14
CA LEU A 2 1.58 -14.91 -19.96
C LEU A 2 2.46 -14.01 -19.08
N THR A 3 3.75 -14.28 -19.10
CA THR A 3 4.70 -13.58 -18.26
C THR A 3 4.83 -12.09 -18.57
N SER A 4 4.73 -11.71 -19.85
CA SER A 4 4.80 -10.31 -20.25
C SER A 4 3.61 -9.51 -19.73
N ASP A 5 2.40 -10.08 -19.79
CA ASP A 5 1.20 -9.43 -19.26
C ASP A 5 1.26 -9.32 -17.74
N SER A 6 1.77 -10.36 -17.07
CA SER A 6 1.96 -10.33 -15.61
C SER A 6 2.91 -9.24 -15.18
N LYS A 7 4.02 -9.04 -15.92
CA LYS A 7 4.98 -7.98 -15.64
C LYS A 7 4.38 -6.59 -15.88
N GLY A 8 3.58 -6.43 -16.93
CA GLY A 8 2.90 -5.17 -17.22
C GLY A 8 1.91 -4.80 -16.14
N ILE A 9 1.12 -5.76 -15.68
CA ILE A 9 0.16 -5.56 -14.59
C ILE A 9 0.90 -5.24 -13.29
N GLN A 10 1.97 -5.96 -12.99
CA GLN A 10 2.76 -5.71 -11.79
C GLN A 10 3.35 -4.30 -11.80
N LYS A 11 3.89 -3.86 -12.93
CA LYS A 11 4.42 -2.50 -13.06
C LYS A 11 3.33 -1.45 -12.84
N PHE A 12 2.15 -1.65 -13.44
CA PHE A 12 1.01 -0.76 -13.24
C PHE A 12 0.65 -0.66 -11.76
N ILE A 13 0.57 -1.79 -11.06
CA ILE A 13 0.23 -1.83 -9.64
C ILE A 13 1.26 -1.05 -8.81
N LEU A 14 2.54 -1.29 -9.04
CA LEU A 14 3.61 -0.61 -8.30
C LEU A 14 3.62 0.89 -8.57
N ASP A 15 3.47 1.30 -9.83
CA ASP A 15 3.42 2.71 -10.19
C ASP A 15 2.21 3.40 -9.55
N ARG A 16 1.06 2.73 -9.55
CA ARG A 16 -0.16 3.28 -8.95
C ARG A 16 -0.06 3.39 -7.43
N ILE A 17 0.51 2.41 -6.76
CA ILE A 17 0.75 2.46 -5.31
C ILE A 17 1.64 3.66 -4.98
N THR A 18 2.73 3.84 -5.71
CA THR A 18 3.63 4.99 -5.52
C THR A 18 2.88 6.31 -5.68
N GLN A 19 2.06 6.43 -6.71
CA GLN A 19 1.26 7.62 -6.95
C GLN A 19 0.28 7.88 -5.81
N ILE A 20 -0.38 6.85 -5.31
CA ILE A 20 -1.32 6.96 -4.19
C ILE A 20 -0.60 7.47 -2.95
N HIS A 21 0.58 6.91 -2.64
CA HIS A 21 1.38 7.39 -1.50
C HIS A 21 1.75 8.86 -1.65
N GLU A 22 2.23 9.26 -2.80
CA GLU A 22 2.71 10.62 -3.02
C GLU A 22 1.59 11.65 -3.06
N GLU A 23 0.48 11.34 -3.72
CA GLU A 23 -0.59 12.31 -3.97
C GLU A 23 -1.69 12.29 -2.93
N ILE A 24 -1.91 11.16 -2.26
CA ILE A 24 -3.04 10.97 -1.34
C ILE A 24 -2.57 10.78 0.09
N VAL A 25 -1.77 9.74 0.34
CA VAL A 25 -1.40 9.35 1.71
C VAL A 25 -0.59 10.44 2.39
N TYR A 26 0.43 10.96 1.73
CA TYR A 26 1.30 11.98 2.33
C TYR A 26 0.61 13.31 2.57
N HIS A 27 -0.50 13.57 1.89
CA HIS A 27 -1.27 14.81 2.02
C HIS A 27 -2.48 14.67 2.93
N ASP A 28 -2.78 13.46 3.40
CA ASP A 28 -3.92 13.22 4.28
C ASP A 28 -3.65 13.82 5.67
N PRO A 29 -4.53 14.73 6.15
CA PRO A 29 -4.31 15.39 7.44
C PRO A 29 -4.30 14.42 8.62
N GLU A 30 -5.19 13.43 8.62
CA GLU A 30 -5.25 12.45 9.70
C GLU A 30 -4.00 11.56 9.71
N HIS A 31 -3.53 11.14 8.55
CA HIS A 31 -2.30 10.35 8.45
C HIS A 31 -1.10 11.13 8.97
N ARG A 32 -1.02 12.42 8.65
CA ARG A 32 0.05 13.30 9.16
C ARG A 32 -0.01 13.45 10.67
N GLU A 33 -1.20 13.66 11.20
CA GLU A 33 -1.41 13.79 12.65
C GLU A 33 -1.00 12.51 13.38
N LEU A 34 -1.42 11.36 12.86
CA LEU A 34 -1.06 10.06 13.43
C LEU A 34 0.44 9.76 13.35
N GLY A 35 1.15 10.40 12.45
CA GLY A 35 2.60 10.24 12.28
C GLY A 35 3.42 11.07 13.26
N GLU A 36 2.84 12.04 13.97
CA GLU A 36 3.57 12.92 14.87
C GLU A 36 4.16 12.18 16.08
N GLU A 37 3.36 11.35 16.72
CA GLU A 37 3.82 10.59 17.90
C GLU A 37 4.93 9.59 17.56
N PRO A 38 4.79 8.73 16.54
CA PRO A 38 5.89 7.85 16.15
C PRO A 38 7.18 8.58 15.84
N GLU A 39 7.10 9.73 15.17
CA GLU A 39 8.29 10.54 14.87
C GLU A 39 8.98 11.04 16.11
N GLN A 40 8.22 11.58 17.08
CA GLN A 40 8.77 12.07 18.34
C GLN A 40 9.37 10.93 19.17
N LEU A 41 8.68 9.79 19.24
CA LEU A 41 9.18 8.62 19.96
C LEU A 41 10.50 8.14 19.37
N MET A 42 10.61 8.12 18.03
CA MET A 42 11.84 7.73 17.36
C MET A 42 12.98 8.69 17.67
N LYS A 43 12.72 10.00 17.70
CA LYS A 43 13.73 11.00 18.07
C LYS A 43 14.22 10.79 19.50
N GLN A 44 13.31 10.53 20.42
CA GLN A 44 13.66 10.25 21.81
C GLN A 44 14.50 8.98 21.93
N LEU A 45 14.11 7.92 21.21
CA LEU A 45 14.84 6.67 21.22
C LEU A 45 16.26 6.84 20.66
N ASN A 46 16.41 7.57 19.57
CA ASN A 46 17.70 7.80 18.95
C ASN A 46 18.70 8.49 19.86
N THR A 47 18.23 9.37 20.75
CA THR A 47 19.13 10.05 21.71
C THR A 47 19.70 9.09 22.75
N LYS A 48 19.06 7.93 22.95
CA LYS A 48 19.46 6.94 23.96
C LYS A 48 20.27 5.80 23.40
N LEU A 49 20.38 5.70 22.07
CA LEU A 49 21.04 4.60 21.40
C LEU A 49 22.52 4.88 21.15
N THR A 50 23.34 3.84 21.26
CA THR A 50 24.72 3.88 20.77
C THR A 50 24.74 3.94 19.25
N PRO A 51 25.87 4.36 18.61
CA PRO A 51 25.97 4.32 17.17
C PRO A 51 25.70 2.94 16.56
N GLU A 52 26.12 1.86 17.22
CA GLU A 52 25.85 0.48 16.79
C GLU A 52 24.37 0.17 16.84
N ASP A 53 23.70 0.59 17.91
CA ASP A 53 22.25 0.38 18.07
C ASP A 53 21.47 1.18 17.04
N GLN A 54 21.93 2.41 16.71
CA GLN A 54 21.31 3.22 15.67
C GLN A 54 21.40 2.53 14.31
N GLN A 55 22.54 1.93 13.98
CA GLN A 55 22.69 1.18 12.74
C GLN A 55 21.75 -0.03 12.69
N LEU A 56 21.60 -0.72 13.81
CA LEU A 56 20.68 -1.86 13.90
C LEU A 56 19.24 -1.40 13.68
N LEU A 57 18.84 -0.27 14.27
CA LEU A 57 17.51 0.30 14.09
C LEU A 57 17.28 0.70 12.63
N ASP A 58 18.27 1.32 11.99
CA ASP A 58 18.17 1.70 10.57
C ASP A 58 17.96 0.47 9.69
N ARG A 59 18.68 -0.62 9.97
CA ARG A 59 18.50 -1.89 9.26
C ARG A 59 17.11 -2.47 9.47
N PHE A 60 16.61 -2.38 10.69
CA PHE A 60 15.25 -2.81 11.00
C PHE A 60 14.24 -1.99 10.20
N ASP A 61 14.38 -0.68 10.17
CA ASP A 61 13.47 0.20 9.45
C ASP A 61 13.46 -0.12 7.94
N CYS A 62 14.63 -0.33 7.36
CA CYS A 62 14.74 -0.68 5.93
C CYS A 62 14.07 -2.03 5.65
N ALA A 63 14.33 -3.04 6.48
CA ALA A 63 13.73 -4.35 6.32
C ALA A 63 12.21 -4.31 6.50
N ARG A 64 11.75 -3.53 7.47
CA ARG A 64 10.32 -3.34 7.72
C ARG A 64 9.64 -2.65 6.55
N MET A 65 10.28 -1.65 5.97
CA MET A 65 9.77 -0.94 4.81
C MET A 65 9.59 -1.87 3.61
N GLU A 66 10.55 -2.75 3.36
CA GLU A 66 10.43 -3.75 2.29
C GLU A 66 9.23 -4.65 2.51
N GLN A 67 9.02 -5.10 3.75
CA GLN A 67 7.86 -5.91 4.10
C GLN A 67 6.56 -5.15 3.88
N MET A 68 6.50 -3.89 4.30
CA MET A 68 5.30 -3.06 4.13
C MET A 68 5.02 -2.78 2.66
N ASN A 69 6.03 -2.57 1.85
CA ASN A 69 5.86 -2.38 0.41
C ASN A 69 5.25 -3.63 -0.24
N ARG A 70 5.68 -4.82 0.17
CA ARG A 70 5.09 -6.07 -0.31
C ARG A 70 3.64 -6.22 0.15
N GLN A 71 3.36 -5.84 1.38
CA GLN A 71 1.99 -5.85 1.91
C GLN A 71 1.07 -4.94 1.10
N ASP A 72 1.51 -3.73 0.80
CA ASP A 72 0.74 -2.78 -0.02
C ASP A 72 0.45 -3.35 -1.41
N GLU A 73 1.44 -3.98 -2.01
CA GLU A 73 1.29 -4.63 -3.32
C GLU A 73 0.22 -5.72 -3.28
N LEU A 74 0.25 -6.57 -2.26
CA LEU A 74 -0.73 -7.65 -2.09
C LEU A 74 -2.13 -7.10 -1.86
N ILE A 75 -2.27 -6.10 -1.00
CA ILE A 75 -3.56 -5.47 -0.71
C ILE A 75 -4.13 -4.82 -1.98
N TYR A 76 -3.31 -4.07 -2.70
CA TYR A 76 -3.78 -3.40 -3.93
C TYR A 76 -4.20 -4.43 -4.98
N SER A 77 -3.43 -5.52 -5.13
CA SER A 77 -3.74 -6.57 -6.10
C SER A 77 -5.10 -7.21 -5.81
N GLU A 78 -5.37 -7.53 -4.55
CA GLU A 78 -6.66 -8.09 -4.16
C GLU A 78 -7.80 -7.07 -4.34
N ALA A 79 -7.57 -5.83 -3.95
CA ALA A 79 -8.58 -4.77 -4.13
C ALA A 79 -8.90 -4.54 -5.61
N LEU A 80 -7.90 -4.62 -6.48
CA LEU A 80 -8.10 -4.48 -7.92
C LEU A 80 -8.97 -5.62 -8.47
N MET A 81 -8.72 -6.85 -8.04
CA MET A 81 -9.54 -8.00 -8.42
C MET A 81 -10.97 -7.84 -7.95
N ASP A 82 -11.17 -7.39 -6.71
CA ASP A 82 -12.50 -7.12 -6.17
C ASP A 82 -13.22 -6.05 -6.98
N GLY A 83 -12.50 -5.00 -7.38
CA GLY A 83 -13.06 -3.94 -8.22
C GLY A 83 -13.49 -4.43 -9.58
N ILE A 84 -12.69 -5.29 -10.21
CA ILE A 84 -13.02 -5.89 -11.51
C ILE A 84 -14.29 -6.75 -11.39
N MET A 85 -14.39 -7.57 -10.35
CA MET A 85 -15.57 -8.40 -10.08
C MET A 85 -16.80 -7.55 -9.88
N PHE A 86 -16.68 -6.50 -9.07
CA PHE A 86 -17.78 -5.58 -8.80
C PHE A 86 -18.23 -4.89 -10.09
N GLY A 87 -17.30 -4.41 -10.90
CA GLY A 87 -17.59 -3.77 -12.19
C GLY A 87 -18.32 -4.70 -13.14
N TYR A 88 -17.94 -5.96 -13.16
CA TYR A 88 -18.62 -7.00 -13.97
C TYR A 88 -20.08 -7.16 -13.54
N TRP A 89 -20.33 -7.27 -12.24
CA TRP A 89 -21.70 -7.40 -11.74
C TRP A 89 -22.56 -6.18 -12.07
N VAL A 90 -22.00 -4.99 -11.92
CA VAL A 90 -22.70 -3.75 -12.27
C VAL A 90 -23.05 -3.73 -13.76
N ALA A 91 -22.14 -4.16 -14.62
CA ALA A 91 -22.39 -4.26 -16.07
C ALA A 91 -23.51 -5.26 -16.39
N LEU A 92 -23.55 -6.40 -15.70
CA LEU A 92 -24.60 -7.39 -15.90
C LEU A 92 -25.97 -6.83 -15.51
N VAL A 93 -26.06 -6.15 -14.40
CA VAL A 93 -27.32 -5.52 -13.95
C VAL A 93 -27.75 -4.43 -14.92
N GLY A 94 -26.82 -3.61 -15.41
CA GLY A 94 -27.12 -2.57 -16.40
C GLY A 94 -27.59 -3.11 -17.74
N ARG A 95 -27.24 -4.35 -18.09
CA ARG A 95 -27.73 -5.02 -19.28
C ARG A 95 -29.06 -5.74 -19.09
N GLY A 96 -29.57 -5.77 -17.86
CA GLY A 96 -30.77 -6.53 -17.53
C GLY A 96 -30.58 -8.03 -17.57
N VAL A 97 -29.34 -8.53 -17.55
CA VAL A 97 -29.03 -9.97 -17.67
C VAL A 97 -29.23 -10.71 -16.36
N GLY A 98 -29.21 -9.99 -15.26
CA GLY A 98 -29.40 -10.60 -13.95
C GLY A 98 -29.60 -9.54 -12.90
N LYS A 99 -29.89 -10.00 -11.69
CA LYS A 99 -30.04 -9.14 -10.52
C LYS A 99 -28.93 -9.47 -9.53
N ILE A 100 -28.37 -8.45 -8.91
CA ILE A 100 -27.48 -8.67 -7.80
C ILE A 100 -28.35 -9.08 -6.62
N VAL A 101 -28.14 -10.29 -6.13
CA VAL A 101 -28.83 -10.81 -4.96
C VAL A 101 -27.89 -10.63 -3.77
N VAL A 102 -28.33 -9.87 -2.81
CA VAL A 102 -27.55 -9.59 -1.63
C VAL A 102 -28.05 -10.46 -0.48
#